data_6da39d814752d50b51c3626f1edef0cd
#
_entry.id   6da39d814752d50b51c3626f1edef0cd
#
_cell.length_a   1.000
_cell.length_b   1.000
_cell.length_c   1.000
_cell.angle_alpha   90.00
_cell.angle_beta   90.00
_cell.angle_gamma   90.00
#
_symmetry.space_group_name_H-M   'P 1'
#
loop_
_entity.id
_entity.type
_entity.pdbx_description
1 polymer ?
#
loop_
_entity_poly.entity_id
_entity_poly.type
_entity_poly.pdbx_seq_one_letter_code
_entity_poly.pdbx_strand_id
1 'polypeptide(L)'
;MKKIKKTKKTNDHTMSQEELEKQKKKERMEDIITLIVVFVVFFILKQYVLINAVIPSSSMENTIQIGDRVFGNRLAYLNEDPERGDIVIFKYPDDENQLFIKRIIGLPGEKIVIRDGLVYLNDEEEPLEETYVAEKPTGNFGPFYVPKDSYFMLGDNRNYSKDSRLWVNPYVKREKILAQAAFRYYPFDQMGNIE
;
A
#
# COMPACT_ATOMS: atom_id res chain seq x y z
N MET A 1 -16.40 -82.88 -25.23
CA MET A 1 -15.71 -81.89 -24.45
C MET A 1 -16.39 -80.52 -24.62
N LYS A 2 -17.21 -80.09 -23.66
CA LYS A 2 -17.92 -78.76 -23.67
C LYS A 2 -17.11 -77.77 -22.85
N LYS A 3 -16.57 -76.68 -23.46
CA LYS A 3 -15.96 -75.54 -22.78
C LYS A 3 -17.03 -74.65 -22.26
N ILE A 4 -17.08 -74.50 -20.95
CA ILE A 4 -17.96 -73.54 -20.25
C ILE A 4 -17.24 -72.16 -20.29
N LYS A 5 -17.82 -71.19 -21.00
CA LYS A 5 -17.41 -69.78 -20.95
C LYS A 5 -17.93 -69.17 -19.65
N LYS A 6 -17.00 -68.78 -18.76
CA LYS A 6 -17.29 -67.93 -17.61
C LYS A 6 -17.59 -66.51 -18.10
N THR A 7 -18.82 -66.06 -18.03
CA THR A 7 -19.20 -64.66 -18.19
C THR A 7 -18.77 -63.86 -16.95
N LYS A 8 -17.88 -62.87 -17.17
CA LYS A 8 -17.47 -61.91 -16.17
C LYS A 8 -18.66 -60.96 -15.97
N LYS A 9 -19.31 -61.02 -14.82
CA LYS A 9 -20.31 -60.00 -14.38
C LYS A 9 -19.57 -58.71 -14.11
N THR A 10 -19.74 -57.72 -14.97
CA THR A 10 -19.41 -56.34 -14.72
C THR A 10 -20.45 -55.79 -13.76
N ASN A 11 -20.09 -55.51 -12.51
CA ASN A 11 -20.91 -54.77 -11.59
C ASN A 11 -21.01 -53.32 -12.08
N ASP A 12 -22.01 -53.02 -12.83
CA ASP A 12 -22.45 -51.66 -13.17
C ASP A 12 -23.19 -51.14 -11.96
N HIS A 13 -22.48 -50.45 -11.04
CA HIS A 13 -23.05 -49.71 -9.93
C HIS A 13 -23.66 -48.40 -10.47
N THR A 14 -24.82 -48.49 -11.08
CA THR A 14 -25.67 -47.35 -11.37
C THR A 14 -26.14 -46.81 -10.00
N MET A 15 -25.65 -45.62 -9.61
CA MET A 15 -26.07 -44.92 -8.38
C MET A 15 -27.56 -44.70 -8.40
N SER A 16 -28.22 -44.93 -7.25
CA SER A 16 -29.64 -44.67 -7.12
C SER A 16 -29.93 -43.17 -7.25
N GLN A 17 -31.15 -42.80 -7.66
CA GLN A 17 -31.57 -41.39 -7.77
C GLN A 17 -31.35 -40.64 -6.45
N GLU A 18 -31.59 -41.31 -5.32
CA GLU A 18 -31.42 -40.74 -3.98
C GLU A 18 -29.93 -40.45 -3.65
N GLU A 19 -29.01 -41.32 -4.06
CA GLU A 19 -27.58 -41.13 -3.90
C GLU A 19 -27.10 -39.98 -4.77
N LEU A 20 -27.61 -39.84 -5.99
CA LEU A 20 -27.29 -38.74 -6.91
C LEU A 20 -27.75 -37.38 -6.36
N GLU A 21 -28.95 -37.33 -5.77
CA GLU A 21 -29.46 -36.11 -5.12
C GLU A 21 -28.63 -35.74 -3.89
N LYS A 22 -28.24 -36.69 -3.06
CA LYS A 22 -27.36 -36.47 -1.91
C LYS A 22 -26.01 -35.96 -2.32
N GLN A 23 -25.43 -36.52 -3.40
CA GLN A 23 -24.16 -36.05 -3.93
C GLN A 23 -24.26 -34.62 -4.46
N LYS A 24 -25.27 -34.30 -5.27
CA LYS A 24 -25.52 -32.92 -5.74
C LYS A 24 -25.74 -31.92 -4.62
N LYS A 25 -26.42 -32.33 -3.55
CA LYS A 25 -26.61 -31.46 -2.38
C LYS A 25 -25.31 -31.23 -1.63
N LYS A 26 -24.44 -32.24 -1.53
CA LYS A 26 -23.12 -32.12 -0.93
C LYS A 26 -22.23 -31.21 -1.76
N GLU A 27 -22.15 -31.38 -3.08
CA GLU A 27 -21.39 -30.55 -3.99
C GLU A 27 -21.82 -29.07 -3.90
N ARG A 28 -23.12 -28.79 -3.93
CA ARG A 28 -23.66 -27.43 -3.74
C ARG A 28 -23.26 -26.83 -2.38
N MET A 29 -23.24 -27.64 -1.33
CA MET A 29 -22.86 -27.17 0.00
C MET A 29 -21.35 -26.82 0.02
N GLU A 30 -20.51 -27.65 -0.59
CA GLU A 30 -19.06 -27.40 -0.73
C GLU A 30 -18.80 -26.11 -1.53
N ASP A 31 -19.52 -25.89 -2.63
CA ASP A 31 -19.45 -24.65 -3.43
C ASP A 31 -19.85 -23.43 -2.61
N ILE A 32 -20.94 -23.51 -1.85
CA ILE A 32 -21.40 -22.41 -0.98
C ILE A 32 -20.35 -22.11 0.11
N ILE A 33 -19.81 -23.13 0.76
CA ILE A 33 -18.77 -22.96 1.77
C ILE A 33 -17.54 -22.30 1.15
N THR A 34 -17.13 -22.75 -0.03
CA THR A 34 -15.98 -22.16 -0.76
C THR A 34 -16.22 -20.69 -1.06
N LEU A 35 -17.39 -20.32 -1.56
CA LEU A 35 -17.76 -18.91 -1.80
C LEU A 35 -17.74 -18.09 -0.51
N ILE A 36 -18.25 -18.62 0.60
CA ILE A 36 -18.21 -17.93 1.90
C ILE A 36 -16.76 -17.71 2.36
N VAL A 37 -15.91 -18.74 2.25
CA VAL A 37 -14.49 -18.63 2.62
C VAL A 37 -13.78 -17.57 1.78
N VAL A 38 -13.96 -17.59 0.45
CA VAL A 38 -13.39 -16.59 -0.45
C VAL A 38 -13.85 -15.18 -0.07
N PHE A 39 -15.13 -15.01 0.22
CA PHE A 39 -15.72 -13.73 0.62
C PHE A 39 -15.11 -13.23 1.94
N VAL A 40 -15.02 -14.10 2.95
CA VAL A 40 -14.42 -13.77 4.25
C VAL A 40 -12.93 -13.38 4.08
N VAL A 41 -12.17 -14.16 3.34
CA VAL A 41 -10.74 -13.86 3.06
C VAL A 41 -10.60 -12.51 2.34
N PHE A 42 -11.44 -12.25 1.33
CA PHE A 42 -11.46 -10.96 0.63
C PHE A 42 -11.71 -9.77 1.57
N PHE A 43 -12.69 -9.90 2.49
CA PHE A 43 -12.96 -8.85 3.47
C PHE A 43 -11.82 -8.64 4.46
N ILE A 44 -11.19 -9.73 4.91
CA ILE A 44 -10.01 -9.64 5.80
C ILE A 44 -8.87 -8.91 5.08
N LEU A 45 -8.54 -9.29 3.85
CA LEU A 45 -7.50 -8.64 3.07
C LEU A 45 -7.81 -7.15 2.84
N LYS A 46 -9.04 -6.84 2.45
CA LYS A 46 -9.47 -5.44 2.24
C LYS A 46 -9.39 -4.60 3.51
N GLN A 47 -9.74 -5.16 4.66
CA GLN A 47 -9.81 -4.42 5.92
C GLN A 47 -8.45 -4.24 6.59
N TYR A 48 -7.62 -5.28 6.60
CA TYR A 48 -6.42 -5.35 7.42
C TYR A 48 -5.10 -5.27 6.64
N VAL A 49 -5.12 -5.59 5.36
CA VAL A 49 -3.88 -5.66 4.55
C VAL A 49 -3.72 -4.46 3.63
N LEU A 50 -4.80 -3.99 3.01
CA LEU A 50 -4.73 -2.99 1.95
C LEU A 50 -5.47 -1.70 2.31
N ILE A 51 -4.87 -0.57 1.92
CA ILE A 51 -5.57 0.72 1.75
C ILE A 51 -5.66 0.98 0.26
N ASN A 52 -6.87 1.33 -0.20
CA ASN A 52 -7.07 1.83 -1.56
C ASN A 52 -7.16 3.36 -1.50
N ALA A 53 -6.32 4.04 -2.26
CA ALA A 53 -6.30 5.49 -2.35
C ALA A 53 -6.41 5.96 -3.82
N VAL A 54 -7.16 7.04 -4.02
CA VAL A 54 -7.20 7.80 -5.28
C VAL A 54 -6.43 9.09 -5.05
N ILE A 55 -5.56 9.45 -5.98
CA ILE A 55 -4.67 10.61 -5.84
C ILE A 55 -5.37 11.88 -6.34
N PRO A 56 -5.70 12.85 -5.47
CA PRO A 56 -6.46 14.04 -5.85
C PRO A 56 -5.57 15.24 -6.20
N SER A 57 -4.27 15.21 -5.93
CA SER A 57 -3.37 16.35 -6.05
C SER A 57 -2.05 16.02 -6.71
N SER A 58 -1.39 17.05 -7.25
CA SER A 58 -0.10 16.95 -7.94
C SER A 58 1.12 16.90 -7.03
N SER A 59 0.95 16.85 -5.71
CA SER A 59 2.08 16.98 -4.76
C SER A 59 3.14 15.87 -4.84
N MET A 60 2.80 14.73 -5.43
CA MET A 60 3.70 13.58 -5.69
C MET A 60 3.92 13.37 -7.20
N GLU A 61 3.57 14.38 -8.02
CA GLU A 61 3.75 14.34 -9.46
C GLU A 61 5.22 14.09 -9.81
N ASN A 62 5.48 13.38 -10.86
CA ASN A 62 6.62 12.62 -11.32
C ASN A 62 6.60 11.15 -10.85
N THR A 63 6.30 10.87 -9.59
CA THR A 63 6.19 9.50 -9.09
C THR A 63 4.74 8.99 -9.16
N ILE A 64 3.78 9.79 -8.70
CA ILE A 64 2.36 9.44 -8.68
C ILE A 64 1.56 10.62 -9.25
N GLN A 65 0.71 10.35 -10.26
CA GLN A 65 -0.06 11.35 -11.00
C GLN A 65 -1.45 11.56 -10.39
N ILE A 66 -2.06 12.73 -10.70
CA ILE A 66 -3.47 12.97 -10.37
C ILE A 66 -4.35 11.93 -11.06
N GLY A 67 -5.28 11.33 -10.31
CA GLY A 67 -6.19 10.29 -10.80
C GLY A 67 -5.66 8.88 -10.69
N ASP A 68 -4.36 8.70 -10.37
CA ASP A 68 -3.82 7.38 -10.07
C ASP A 68 -4.58 6.72 -8.93
N ARG A 69 -4.71 5.39 -9.02
CA ARG A 69 -5.22 4.57 -7.92
C ARG A 69 -4.13 3.64 -7.44
N VAL A 70 -3.87 3.72 -6.15
CA VAL A 70 -2.76 3.01 -5.53
C VAL A 70 -3.24 2.12 -4.39
N PHE A 71 -2.58 0.97 -4.24
CA PHE A 71 -2.69 0.15 -3.05
C PHE A 71 -1.58 0.49 -2.07
N GLY A 72 -1.96 0.78 -0.84
CA GLY A 72 -1.06 0.87 0.30
C GLY A 72 -1.04 -0.45 1.07
N ASN A 73 0.16 -0.92 1.39
CA ASN A 73 0.40 -2.10 2.22
C ASN A 73 0.42 -1.71 3.70
N ARG A 74 -0.60 -2.13 4.47
CA ARG A 74 -0.67 -1.89 5.92
C ARG A 74 0.31 -2.75 6.73
N LEU A 75 0.74 -3.87 6.15
CA LEU A 75 1.60 -4.83 6.85
C LEU A 75 3.09 -4.45 6.76
N ALA A 76 3.45 -3.48 5.89
CA ALA A 76 4.84 -3.07 5.67
C ALA A 76 5.55 -2.71 6.98
N TYR A 77 4.82 -2.10 7.89
CA TYR A 77 5.40 -1.57 9.12
C TYR A 77 4.92 -2.28 10.40
N LEU A 78 4.55 -3.56 10.31
CA LEU A 78 4.17 -4.35 11.50
C LEU A 78 5.38 -4.69 12.39
N ASN A 79 6.51 -5.00 11.76
CA ASN A 79 7.74 -5.44 12.45
C ASN A 79 8.95 -4.54 12.15
N GLU A 80 8.79 -3.58 11.25
CA GLU A 80 9.83 -2.67 10.79
C GLU A 80 9.36 -1.24 10.92
N ASP A 81 10.29 -0.32 11.06
CA ASP A 81 9.99 1.10 11.04
C ASP A 81 10.06 1.64 9.60
N PRO A 82 9.26 2.68 9.28
CA PRO A 82 9.37 3.36 8.00
C PRO A 82 10.78 3.92 7.76
N GLU A 83 11.26 3.75 6.54
CA GLU A 83 12.60 4.19 6.12
C GLU A 83 12.54 5.50 5.32
N ARG A 84 13.69 6.17 5.20
CA ARG A 84 13.86 7.33 4.31
C ARG A 84 13.64 6.89 2.85
N GLY A 85 12.87 7.67 2.13
CA GLY A 85 12.49 7.38 0.75
C GLY A 85 11.15 6.66 0.61
N ASP A 86 10.64 6.02 1.66
CA ASP A 86 9.31 5.40 1.62
C ASP A 86 8.22 6.41 1.29
N ILE A 87 7.35 6.05 0.36
CA ILE A 87 6.12 6.79 0.11
C ILE A 87 5.01 6.20 0.98
N VAL A 88 4.44 7.04 1.84
CA VAL A 88 3.51 6.57 2.86
C VAL A 88 2.15 7.26 2.79
N ILE A 89 1.11 6.51 3.16
CA ILE A 89 -0.24 7.00 3.39
C ILE A 89 -0.41 7.19 4.90
N PHE A 90 -0.77 8.39 5.32
CA PHE A 90 -0.84 8.75 6.72
C PHE A 90 -1.97 9.74 7.02
N LYS A 91 -2.29 9.91 8.29
CA LYS A 91 -3.23 10.94 8.76
C LYS A 91 -2.54 12.30 8.83
N TYR A 92 -3.14 13.30 8.18
CA TYR A 92 -2.60 14.66 8.15
C TYR A 92 -2.52 15.25 9.57
N PRO A 93 -1.37 15.76 10.03
CA PRO A 93 -1.18 16.17 11.42
C PRO A 93 -2.06 17.33 11.89
N ASP A 94 -2.43 18.25 10.97
CA ASP A 94 -3.28 19.39 11.30
C ASP A 94 -4.79 19.08 11.18
N ASP A 95 -5.16 17.95 10.53
CA ASP A 95 -6.53 17.43 10.45
C ASP A 95 -6.52 15.91 10.19
N GLU A 96 -6.58 15.11 11.23
CA GLU A 96 -6.49 13.65 11.17
C GLU A 96 -7.67 12.97 10.43
N ASN A 97 -8.70 13.70 10.02
CA ASN A 97 -9.77 13.17 9.17
C ASN A 97 -9.34 13.08 7.69
N GLN A 98 -8.26 13.76 7.32
CA GLN A 98 -7.70 13.73 5.98
C GLN A 98 -6.52 12.76 5.90
N LEU A 99 -6.48 11.99 4.79
CA LEU A 99 -5.33 11.15 4.47
C LEU A 99 -4.46 11.86 3.44
N PHE A 100 -3.17 11.88 3.70
CA PHE A 100 -2.17 12.40 2.78
C PHE A 100 -1.25 11.28 2.32
N ILE A 101 -0.61 11.50 1.16
CA ILE A 101 0.47 10.66 0.64
C ILE A 101 1.69 11.55 0.40
N LYS A 102 2.84 11.19 0.99
CA LYS A 102 4.12 11.90 0.87
C LYS A 102 5.29 10.93 1.01
N ARG A 103 6.48 11.41 0.66
CA ARG A 103 7.74 10.69 0.88
C ARG A 103 8.35 11.06 2.22
N ILE A 104 8.87 10.05 2.92
CA ILE A 104 9.64 10.24 4.16
C ILE A 104 11.02 10.80 3.78
N ILE A 105 11.35 11.95 4.34
CA ILE A 105 12.63 12.61 4.14
C ILE A 105 13.43 12.68 5.44
N GLY A 106 12.80 13.04 6.54
CA GLY A 106 13.46 13.09 7.84
C GLY A 106 13.05 11.95 8.73
N LEU A 107 14.03 11.27 9.33
CA LEU A 107 13.86 10.18 10.28
C LEU A 107 13.87 10.68 11.74
N PRO A 108 13.40 9.87 12.69
CA PRO A 108 13.39 10.22 14.11
C PRO A 108 14.75 10.68 14.62
N GLY A 109 14.78 11.85 15.26
CA GLY A 109 15.99 12.44 15.85
C GLY A 109 16.85 13.27 14.92
N GLU A 110 16.54 13.36 13.64
CA GLU A 110 17.32 14.10 12.67
C GLU A 110 17.00 15.60 12.66
N LYS A 111 18.00 16.36 12.24
CA LYS A 111 17.89 17.77 11.90
C LYS A 111 17.78 17.92 10.39
N ILE A 112 16.76 18.64 9.93
CA ILE A 112 16.49 18.92 8.52
C ILE A 112 16.67 20.42 8.27
N VAL A 113 17.49 20.77 7.28
CA VAL A 113 17.61 22.16 6.80
C VAL A 113 17.41 22.13 5.28
N ILE A 114 16.62 23.05 4.77
CA ILE A 114 16.43 23.21 3.32
C ILE A 114 17.03 24.54 2.92
N ARG A 115 18.03 24.52 2.01
CA ARG A 115 18.73 25.69 1.47
C ARG A 115 18.62 25.67 -0.05
N ASP A 116 18.10 26.74 -0.62
CA ASP A 116 17.87 26.86 -2.08
C ASP A 116 17.13 25.65 -2.67
N GLY A 117 16.18 25.10 -1.87
CA GLY A 117 15.38 23.94 -2.21
C GLY A 117 16.03 22.59 -1.94
N LEU A 118 17.33 22.50 -1.70
CA LEU A 118 18.05 21.26 -1.43
C LEU A 118 17.97 20.89 0.06
N VAL A 119 17.81 19.61 0.34
CA VAL A 119 17.68 19.08 1.71
C VAL A 119 19.04 18.69 2.25
N TYR A 120 19.35 19.16 3.47
CA TYR A 120 20.54 18.82 4.23
C TYR A 120 20.14 18.15 5.54
N LEU A 121 20.84 17.08 5.90
CA LEU A 121 20.59 16.27 7.08
C LEU A 121 21.74 16.45 8.09
N ASN A 122 21.40 16.57 9.39
CA ASN A 122 22.36 16.48 10.50
C ASN A 122 23.63 17.34 10.35
N ASP A 123 23.49 18.53 9.74
CA ASP A 123 24.62 19.45 9.44
C ASP A 123 25.63 18.93 8.40
N GLU A 124 25.25 17.95 7.59
CA GLU A 124 26.06 17.50 6.47
C GLU A 124 26.32 18.63 5.47
N GLU A 125 27.49 18.62 4.84
CA GLU A 125 27.89 19.63 3.84
C GLU A 125 27.22 19.35 2.48
N GLU A 126 27.03 18.05 2.14
CA GLU A 126 26.42 17.65 0.90
C GLU A 126 24.88 17.48 1.08
N PRO A 127 24.08 17.90 0.10
CA PRO A 127 22.65 17.69 0.16
C PRO A 127 22.28 16.23 -0.03
N LEU A 128 21.13 15.84 0.48
CA LEU A 128 20.51 14.53 0.21
C LEU A 128 20.34 14.35 -1.30
N GLU A 129 20.76 13.20 -1.81
CA GLU A 129 20.54 12.84 -3.21
C GLU A 129 19.07 12.44 -3.42
N GLU A 130 18.37 13.15 -4.31
CA GLU A 130 16.92 13.02 -4.51
C GLU A 130 16.58 12.91 -6.00
N THR A 131 16.80 11.74 -6.58
CA THR A 131 16.64 11.46 -8.02
C THR A 131 15.17 11.53 -8.50
N TYR A 132 14.21 11.46 -7.58
CA TYR A 132 12.77 11.53 -7.85
C TYR A 132 12.23 12.97 -7.99
N VAL A 133 13.03 13.97 -7.66
CA VAL A 133 12.66 15.39 -7.82
C VAL A 133 13.01 15.85 -9.22
N ALA A 134 12.01 16.10 -10.07
CA ALA A 134 12.24 16.45 -11.47
C ALA A 134 12.56 17.94 -11.69
N GLU A 135 11.90 18.83 -10.96
CA GLU A 135 12.10 20.26 -11.08
C GLU A 135 13.07 20.76 -10.00
N LYS A 136 13.89 21.76 -10.35
CA LYS A 136 14.75 22.42 -9.37
C LYS A 136 13.89 22.99 -8.23
N PRO A 137 13.99 22.46 -7.00
CA PRO A 137 13.21 22.97 -5.88
C PRO A 137 13.71 24.36 -5.47
N THR A 138 12.83 25.12 -4.81
CA THR A 138 13.14 26.48 -4.35
C THR A 138 12.79 26.67 -2.90
N GLY A 139 13.36 27.72 -2.28
CA GLY A 139 13.06 28.16 -0.93
C GLY A 139 14.03 27.66 0.13
N ASN A 140 13.96 28.34 1.29
CA ASN A 140 14.79 28.08 2.46
C ASN A 140 13.86 27.82 3.64
N PHE A 141 14.01 26.68 4.33
CA PHE A 141 13.17 26.25 5.42
C PHE A 141 13.98 25.58 6.53
N GLY A 142 13.46 25.65 7.76
CA GLY A 142 14.07 25.04 8.92
C GLY A 142 14.95 26.01 9.74
N PRO A 143 15.78 25.49 10.67
CA PRO A 143 15.95 24.04 10.93
C PRO A 143 14.71 23.40 11.55
N PHE A 144 14.44 22.14 11.15
CA PHE A 144 13.44 21.27 11.77
C PHE A 144 14.17 20.18 12.54
N TYR A 145 13.71 19.89 13.77
CA TYR A 145 14.24 18.82 14.61
C TYR A 145 13.18 17.74 14.76
N VAL A 146 13.37 16.62 14.09
CA VAL A 146 12.37 15.53 14.03
C VAL A 146 12.31 14.83 15.39
N PRO A 147 11.14 14.78 16.05
CA PRO A 147 11.00 14.04 17.31
C PRO A 147 11.28 12.54 17.14
N LYS A 148 11.63 11.83 18.24
CA LYS A 148 12.05 10.43 18.22
C LYS A 148 11.03 9.42 17.69
N ASP A 149 9.75 9.79 17.69
CA ASP A 149 8.62 8.96 17.25
C ASP A 149 7.92 9.51 16.01
N SER A 150 8.59 10.40 15.28
CA SER A 150 7.99 11.17 14.20
C SER A 150 8.87 11.22 12.97
N TYR A 151 8.25 11.61 11.86
CA TYR A 151 8.86 11.70 10.54
C TYR A 151 8.58 13.05 9.89
N PHE A 152 9.50 13.52 9.05
CA PHE A 152 9.34 14.72 8.26
C PHE A 152 9.06 14.34 6.80
N MET A 153 7.97 14.85 6.23
CA MET A 153 7.40 14.42 4.96
C MET A 153 7.53 15.51 3.91
N LEU A 154 7.99 15.15 2.71
CA LEU A 154 7.96 16.06 1.55
C LEU A 154 7.20 15.42 0.37
N GLY A 155 6.60 16.28 -0.45
CA GLY A 155 6.11 15.87 -1.77
C GLY A 155 7.25 15.83 -2.78
N ASP A 156 7.17 14.94 -3.76
CA ASP A 156 8.17 14.84 -4.83
C ASP A 156 8.09 16.06 -5.76
N ASN A 157 6.88 16.59 -5.97
CA ASN A 157 6.66 17.89 -6.62
C ASN A 157 6.89 19.04 -5.62
N ARG A 158 8.15 19.33 -5.33
CA ARG A 158 8.61 20.25 -4.28
C ARG A 158 7.98 21.62 -4.30
N ASN A 159 7.81 22.20 -5.48
CA ASN A 159 7.31 23.56 -5.63
C ASN A 159 5.78 23.65 -5.50
N TYR A 160 5.07 22.53 -5.67
CA TYR A 160 3.61 22.45 -5.64
C TYR A 160 3.08 21.48 -4.56
N SER A 161 3.84 21.29 -3.48
CA SER A 161 3.45 20.44 -2.37
C SER A 161 3.21 21.22 -1.10
N LYS A 162 2.02 21.05 -0.50
CA LYS A 162 1.76 21.41 0.89
C LYS A 162 2.17 20.24 1.77
N ASP A 163 3.35 20.35 2.42
CA ASP A 163 3.97 19.28 3.19
C ASP A 163 4.57 19.82 4.51
N SER A 164 5.41 19.05 5.17
CA SER A 164 6.00 19.38 6.48
C SER A 164 6.63 20.76 6.57
N ARG A 165 7.07 21.33 5.45
CA ARG A 165 7.61 22.70 5.40
C ARG A 165 6.57 23.76 5.74
N LEU A 166 5.30 23.51 5.46
CA LEU A 166 4.21 24.47 5.45
C LEU A 166 3.08 24.14 6.44
N TRP A 167 3.14 22.97 7.10
CA TRP A 167 2.14 22.58 8.09
C TRP A 167 2.39 23.28 9.44
N VAL A 168 1.34 23.43 10.22
CA VAL A 168 1.42 23.94 11.59
C VAL A 168 2.14 22.92 12.48
N ASN A 169 1.79 21.64 12.33
CA ASN A 169 2.48 20.50 12.94
C ASN A 169 3.34 19.80 11.87
N PRO A 170 4.64 20.12 11.77
CA PRO A 170 5.48 19.65 10.66
C PRO A 170 5.82 18.15 10.72
N TYR A 171 5.46 17.44 11.77
CA TYR A 171 5.88 16.06 11.99
C TYR A 171 4.70 15.09 12.01
N VAL A 172 4.86 13.96 11.33
CA VAL A 172 3.90 12.86 11.35
C VAL A 172 4.36 11.81 12.33
N LYS A 173 3.56 11.54 13.37
CA LYS A 173 3.86 10.49 14.34
C LYS A 173 3.86 9.11 13.67
N ARG A 174 4.72 8.21 14.14
CA ARG A 174 4.80 6.82 13.67
C ARG A 174 3.44 6.11 13.63
N GLU A 175 2.64 6.28 14.69
CA GLU A 175 1.31 5.68 14.83
C GLU A 175 0.28 6.20 13.82
N LYS A 176 0.54 7.34 13.18
CA LYS A 176 -0.33 7.96 12.17
C LYS A 176 0.01 7.52 10.76
N ILE A 177 1.13 6.83 10.55
CA ILE A 177 1.49 6.20 9.28
C ILE A 177 0.69 4.89 9.16
N LEU A 178 -0.15 4.82 8.14
CA LEU A 178 -1.14 3.74 7.99
C LEU A 178 -0.69 2.64 7.05
N ALA A 179 0.09 2.98 6.02
CA ALA A 179 0.54 2.03 5.01
C ALA A 179 1.69 2.62 4.17
N GLN A 180 2.51 1.75 3.59
CA GLN A 180 3.41 2.09 2.50
C GLN A 180 2.63 2.08 1.18
N ALA A 181 2.76 3.10 0.34
CA ALA A 181 2.23 3.09 -1.01
C ALA A 181 3.07 2.12 -1.86
N ALA A 182 2.48 0.99 -2.25
CA ALA A 182 3.25 -0.11 -2.81
C ALA A 182 3.02 -0.32 -4.31
N PHE A 183 1.79 -0.16 -4.78
CA PHE A 183 1.44 -0.55 -6.14
C PHE A 183 0.40 0.37 -6.75
N ARG A 184 0.68 0.90 -7.96
CA ARG A 184 -0.29 1.62 -8.78
C ARG A 184 -1.04 0.60 -9.65
N TYR A 185 -2.37 0.52 -9.49
CA TYR A 185 -3.20 -0.41 -10.25
C TYR A 185 -4.05 0.26 -11.33
N TYR A 186 -4.08 1.60 -11.37
CA TYR A 186 -4.72 2.39 -12.41
C TYR A 186 -3.98 3.73 -12.58
N PRO A 187 -3.78 4.21 -13.83
CA PRO A 187 -4.24 3.65 -15.10
C PRO A 187 -3.51 2.34 -15.47
N PHE A 188 -4.15 1.49 -16.29
CA PHE A 188 -3.66 0.13 -16.59
C PHE A 188 -2.36 0.10 -17.40
N ASP A 189 -2.10 1.13 -18.19
CA ASP A 189 -0.87 1.32 -18.97
C ASP A 189 0.34 1.73 -18.11
N GLN A 190 0.10 2.15 -16.86
CA GLN A 190 1.12 2.55 -15.90
C GLN A 190 1.12 1.69 -14.63
N MET A 191 0.51 0.50 -14.69
CA MET A 191 0.52 -0.42 -13.55
C MET A 191 1.93 -0.84 -13.17
N GLY A 192 2.25 -0.81 -11.87
CA GLY A 192 3.56 -1.21 -11.36
C GLY A 192 3.79 -0.83 -9.91
N ASN A 193 4.95 -1.25 -9.40
CA ASN A 193 5.41 -0.83 -8.08
C ASN A 193 5.67 0.69 -8.07
N ILE A 194 5.49 1.29 -6.89
CA ILE A 194 5.78 2.69 -6.65
C ILE A 194 7.10 2.74 -5.88
N GLU A 195 8.11 3.44 -6.46
CA GLU A 195 9.45 3.59 -5.90
C GLU A 195 9.81 5.07 -5.72
#